data_9754217e2c1f5d60e2e5bb53afdeb5bc
#
_entry.id   9754217e2c1f5d60e2e5bb53afdeb5bc
#
_cell.length_a   1.000
_cell.length_b   1.000
_cell.length_c   1.000
_cell.angle_alpha   90.00
_cell.angle_beta   90.00
_cell.angle_gamma   90.00
#
_symmetry.space_group_name_H-M   'P 1'
#
loop_
_entity.id
_entity.type
_entity.pdbx_description
1 polymer ?
#
loop_
_entity_poly.entity_id
_entity_poly.type
_entity_poly.pdbx_seq_one_letter_code
_entity_poly.pdbx_strand_id
1 'polypeptide(L)'
;SLFAQDFQGLATYKTQRKLDLKIDSTQVGGGEMQKQLMAMLKKQFQKTYILTFDKNTSIYKEDEALAPPSTGGSIMVISSMGGSGALYKDVKHQSFTNQQETFGKQFIIKDSLQPIEWKLHSDTKNIGNYTCYKATYTKEIEEMSMMTFSSSDDEQNDEAPTTSTETEIITVTAWYTPQIPVSNGPESYQGLPGLILEVNDGDLTILC
;
A
#
# COMPACT_ATOMS: atom_id res chain seq x y z
N SER A 1 42.41 -8.13 0.62
CA SER A 1 41.28 -7.54 1.39
C SER A 1 40.20 -7.16 0.41
N LEU A 2 39.14 -7.98 0.37
CA LEU A 2 37.92 -7.64 -0.34
C LEU A 2 37.20 -6.60 0.52
N PHE A 3 37.22 -5.35 0.08
CA PHE A 3 36.33 -4.33 0.62
C PHE A 3 34.92 -4.74 0.22
N ALA A 4 34.14 -5.26 1.16
CA ALA A 4 32.70 -5.35 0.99
C ALA A 4 32.22 -3.91 0.88
N GLN A 5 31.92 -3.47 -0.34
CA GLN A 5 31.26 -2.20 -0.56
C GLN A 5 29.92 -2.28 0.18
N ASP A 6 29.70 -1.34 1.08
CA ASP A 6 28.40 -1.17 1.72
C ASP A 6 27.40 -0.86 0.61
N PHE A 7 26.59 -1.88 0.27
CA PHE A 7 25.60 -1.76 -0.77
C PHE A 7 24.42 -0.94 -0.20
N GLN A 8 24.22 0.24 -0.73
CA GLN A 8 23.13 1.13 -0.36
C GLN A 8 22.51 1.74 -1.60
N GLY A 9 21.24 2.07 -1.53
CA GLY A 9 20.52 2.62 -2.66
C GLY A 9 19.25 3.34 -2.27
N LEU A 10 18.63 3.91 -3.31
CA LEU A 10 17.36 4.60 -3.23
C LEU A 10 16.46 4.06 -4.35
N ALA A 11 15.22 3.70 -3.99
CA ALA A 11 14.18 3.27 -4.92
C ALA A 11 12.93 4.12 -4.73
N THR A 12 12.39 4.62 -5.83
CA THR A 12 11.16 5.43 -5.80
C THR A 12 9.99 4.59 -6.27
N TYR A 13 8.98 4.46 -5.42
CA TYR A 13 7.77 3.69 -5.70
C TYR A 13 6.57 4.60 -5.89
N LYS A 14 5.71 4.23 -6.84
CA LYS A 14 4.40 4.83 -7.02
C LYS A 14 3.33 3.82 -6.65
N THR A 15 2.37 4.26 -5.83
CA THR A 15 1.21 3.46 -5.49
C THR A 15 0.04 3.80 -6.41
N GLN A 16 -0.75 2.80 -6.74
CA GLN A 16 -2.00 2.94 -7.46
C GLN A 16 -3.01 1.97 -6.88
N ARG A 17 -4.20 2.46 -6.53
CA ARG A 17 -5.31 1.63 -6.09
C ARG A 17 -6.38 1.57 -7.17
N LYS A 18 -6.87 0.37 -7.47
CA LYS A 18 -8.07 0.18 -8.28
C LYS A 18 -9.28 0.56 -7.43
N LEU A 19 -10.10 1.47 -7.92
CA LEU A 19 -11.32 1.90 -7.26
C LEU A 19 -12.49 1.33 -8.04
N ASP A 20 -13.09 0.25 -7.56
CA ASP A 20 -14.35 -0.27 -8.06
C ASP A 20 -15.53 0.43 -7.33
N LEU A 21 -15.64 1.75 -7.54
CA LEU A 21 -16.79 2.49 -7.06
C LEU A 21 -17.99 2.21 -7.97
N LYS A 22 -18.89 1.36 -7.53
CA LYS A 22 -20.25 1.26 -8.09
C LYS A 22 -21.02 2.52 -7.69
N ILE A 23 -20.77 3.64 -8.39
CA ILE A 23 -21.54 4.86 -8.20
C ILE A 23 -22.86 4.68 -8.95
N ASP A 24 -23.96 4.67 -8.20
CA ASP A 24 -25.30 4.61 -8.80
C ASP A 24 -25.50 5.85 -9.69
N SER A 25 -25.57 5.62 -11.00
CA SER A 25 -25.63 6.67 -12.03
C SER A 25 -26.88 7.53 -11.95
N THR A 26 -27.83 7.19 -11.09
CA THR A 26 -29.09 7.94 -10.92
C THR A 26 -28.97 9.14 -9.96
N GLN A 27 -27.91 9.18 -9.12
CA GLN A 27 -27.75 10.24 -8.10
C GLN A 27 -26.66 11.27 -8.44
N VAL A 28 -25.78 11.01 -9.41
CA VAL A 28 -24.71 11.93 -9.80
C VAL A 28 -24.94 12.39 -11.24
N GLY A 29 -25.37 13.62 -11.41
CA GLY A 29 -25.71 14.21 -12.70
C GLY A 29 -24.58 14.13 -13.73
N GLY A 30 -24.84 13.41 -14.83
CA GLY A 30 -24.07 13.45 -16.06
C GLY A 30 -22.70 12.72 -16.02
N GLY A 31 -22.46 11.87 -17.02
CA GLY A 31 -21.24 11.05 -17.14
C GLY A 31 -19.91 11.81 -17.14
N GLU A 32 -19.92 13.12 -17.38
CA GLU A 32 -18.71 13.98 -17.35
C GLU A 32 -18.28 14.29 -15.92
N MET A 33 -19.22 14.61 -15.03
CA MET A 33 -18.94 14.87 -13.61
C MET A 33 -18.43 13.61 -12.90
N GLN A 34 -18.98 12.45 -13.23
CA GLN A 34 -18.52 11.16 -12.74
C GLN A 34 -17.07 10.88 -13.17
N LYS A 35 -16.73 11.14 -14.44
CA LYS A 35 -15.35 11.00 -14.95
C LYS A 35 -14.37 11.94 -14.24
N GLN A 36 -14.77 13.19 -14.00
CA GLN A 36 -13.94 14.16 -13.28
C GLN A 36 -13.72 13.74 -11.82
N LEU A 37 -14.78 13.27 -11.14
CA LEU A 37 -14.67 12.76 -9.76
C LEU A 37 -13.75 11.55 -9.69
N MET A 38 -13.90 10.56 -10.60
CA MET A 38 -13.04 9.38 -10.68
C MET A 38 -11.59 9.75 -10.98
N ALA A 39 -11.34 10.71 -11.87
CA ALA A 39 -10.00 11.20 -12.17
C ALA A 39 -9.35 11.89 -10.95
N MET A 40 -10.14 12.65 -10.20
CA MET A 40 -9.69 13.33 -8.97
C MET A 40 -9.37 12.32 -7.87
N LEU A 41 -10.25 11.34 -7.63
CA LEU A 41 -10.02 10.26 -6.67
C LEU A 41 -8.79 9.43 -7.06
N LYS A 42 -8.66 9.04 -8.32
CA LYS A 42 -7.49 8.30 -8.80
C LYS A 42 -6.19 9.07 -8.55
N LYS A 43 -6.17 10.38 -8.77
CA LYS A 43 -5.01 11.23 -8.51
C LYS A 43 -4.69 11.31 -7.01
N GLN A 44 -5.71 11.35 -6.16
CA GLN A 44 -5.55 11.42 -4.69
C GLN A 44 -4.99 10.11 -4.10
N PHE A 45 -5.29 8.97 -4.72
CA PHE A 45 -4.78 7.65 -4.30
C PHE A 45 -3.43 7.29 -4.95
N GLN A 46 -2.90 8.13 -5.83
CA GLN A 46 -1.55 7.98 -6.35
C GLN A 46 -0.58 8.71 -5.44
N LYS A 47 0.21 7.94 -4.70
CA LYS A 47 1.26 8.47 -3.83
C LYS A 47 2.63 7.99 -4.31
N THR A 48 3.64 8.81 -4.05
CA THR A 48 5.04 8.45 -4.30
C THR A 48 5.72 8.20 -2.96
N TYR A 49 6.53 7.14 -2.91
CA TYR A 49 7.30 6.77 -1.74
C TYR A 49 8.76 6.55 -2.11
N ILE A 50 9.64 6.84 -1.18
CA ILE A 50 11.07 6.61 -1.31
C ILE A 50 11.48 5.54 -0.31
N LEU A 51 12.11 4.48 -0.82
CA LEU A 51 12.82 3.47 -0.05
C LEU A 51 14.30 3.77 -0.09
N THR A 52 14.86 4.23 1.01
CA THR A 52 16.31 4.30 1.20
C THR A 52 16.74 3.04 1.92
N PHE A 53 17.73 2.31 1.39
CA PHE A 53 18.10 1.00 1.92
C PHE A 53 19.61 0.78 1.89
N ASP A 54 20.06 -0.03 2.82
CA ASP A 54 21.33 -0.72 2.79
C ASP A 54 21.11 -2.26 2.73
N LYS A 55 22.15 -3.03 2.99
CA LYS A 55 22.07 -4.50 2.95
C LYS A 55 21.06 -5.08 3.95
N ASN A 56 20.86 -4.47 5.11
CA ASN A 56 20.11 -5.02 6.24
C ASN A 56 18.94 -4.14 6.67
N THR A 57 19.01 -2.84 6.41
CA THR A 57 18.04 -1.86 6.91
C THR A 57 17.42 -1.05 5.78
N SER A 58 16.25 -0.50 6.03
CA SER A 58 15.60 0.43 5.10
C SER A 58 14.68 1.40 5.81
N ILE A 59 14.46 2.54 5.16
CA ILE A 59 13.44 3.51 5.51
C ILE A 59 12.54 3.71 4.29
N TYR A 60 11.26 3.44 4.46
CA TYR A 60 10.22 3.68 3.46
C TYR A 60 9.37 4.85 3.93
N LYS A 61 9.33 5.92 3.15
CA LYS A 61 8.66 7.17 3.52
C LYS A 61 7.93 7.75 2.31
N GLU A 62 6.76 8.35 2.54
CA GLU A 62 6.06 9.13 1.51
C GLU A 62 6.91 10.32 1.07
N ASP A 63 7.03 10.50 -0.24
CA ASP A 63 7.64 11.69 -0.85
C ASP A 63 6.58 12.80 -0.87
N GLU A 64 6.61 13.63 0.18
CA GLU A 64 5.69 14.75 0.33
C GLU A 64 6.04 15.83 -0.69
N ALA A 65 5.53 15.71 -1.92
CA ALA A 65 5.50 16.84 -2.81
C ALA A 65 4.64 17.94 -2.18
N LEU A 66 5.19 19.15 -2.04
CA LEU A 66 4.44 20.34 -1.60
C LEU A 66 3.21 20.50 -2.50
N ALA A 67 2.04 20.08 -2.02
CA ALA A 67 0.81 20.28 -2.74
C ALA A 67 0.52 21.78 -2.81
N PRO A 68 0.16 22.33 -4.00
CA PRO A 68 -0.29 23.70 -4.06
C PRO A 68 -1.52 23.87 -3.15
N PRO A 69 -1.66 25.03 -2.46
CA PRO A 69 -2.77 25.27 -1.56
C PRO A 69 -4.09 25.09 -2.32
N SER A 70 -4.87 24.07 -1.94
CA SER A 70 -6.18 23.80 -2.55
C SER A 70 -7.17 24.82 -2.04
N THR A 71 -7.62 25.70 -2.94
CA THR A 71 -8.73 26.64 -2.71
C THR A 71 -10.06 25.86 -2.74
N GLY A 72 -10.41 25.15 -1.69
CA GLY A 72 -11.67 24.40 -1.65
C GLY A 72 -11.80 23.57 -0.38
N GLY A 73 -12.37 24.18 0.66
CA GLY A 73 -12.57 23.52 1.93
C GLY A 73 -13.70 22.48 1.89
N SER A 74 -13.40 21.22 1.75
CA SER A 74 -14.22 20.08 2.19
C SER A 74 -13.53 18.73 1.98
N ILE A 75 -12.43 18.64 1.23
CA ILE A 75 -11.75 17.37 0.91
C ILE A 75 -10.52 17.14 1.80
N MET A 76 -10.20 18.06 2.70
CA MET A 76 -9.05 17.96 3.61
C MET A 76 -9.14 16.81 4.64
N VAL A 77 -10.32 16.24 4.86
CA VAL A 77 -10.52 15.23 5.92
C VAL A 77 -9.98 13.85 5.52
N ILE A 78 -9.93 13.55 4.22
CA ILE A 78 -9.50 12.20 3.76
C ILE A 78 -7.98 12.11 3.66
N SER A 79 -7.27 13.20 3.37
CA SER A 79 -5.80 13.17 3.29
C SER A 79 -5.12 13.10 4.67
N SER A 80 -5.82 13.48 5.74
CA SER A 80 -5.28 13.36 7.10
C SER A 80 -5.49 11.99 7.76
N MET A 81 -6.22 11.08 7.08
CA MET A 81 -6.40 9.69 7.57
C MET A 81 -5.26 8.75 7.18
N GLY A 82 -4.37 9.18 6.27
CA GLY A 82 -3.12 8.49 5.96
C GLY A 82 -1.97 9.40 6.37
N GLY A 83 -1.65 9.43 7.67
CA GLY A 83 -0.56 10.25 8.19
C GLY A 83 0.75 9.99 7.47
N SER A 84 1.52 11.05 7.23
CA SER A 84 2.90 10.95 6.75
C SER A 84 3.70 10.15 7.77
N GLY A 85 3.97 8.91 7.44
CA GLY A 85 4.69 7.99 8.31
C GLY A 85 6.02 7.56 7.69
N ALA A 86 6.93 7.12 8.52
CA ALA A 86 8.16 6.50 8.10
C ALA A 86 8.24 5.07 8.66
N LEU A 87 8.39 4.10 7.78
CA LEU A 87 8.59 2.70 8.16
C LEU A 87 10.08 2.37 8.07
N TYR A 88 10.72 2.22 9.22
CA TYR A 88 12.06 1.65 9.33
C TYR A 88 11.96 0.13 9.48
N LYS A 89 12.74 -0.62 8.69
CA LYS A 89 12.85 -2.08 8.76
C LYS A 89 14.31 -2.47 8.99
N ASP A 90 14.50 -3.44 9.85
CA ASP A 90 15.76 -4.17 10.03
C ASP A 90 15.51 -5.64 9.70
N VAL A 91 15.84 -6.04 8.47
CA VAL A 91 15.60 -7.39 7.98
C VAL A 91 16.55 -8.42 8.60
N LYS A 92 17.69 -7.97 9.13
CA LYS A 92 18.63 -8.85 9.84
C LYS A 92 18.11 -9.24 11.23
N HIS A 93 17.53 -8.29 11.96
CA HIS A 93 16.98 -8.52 13.30
C HIS A 93 15.48 -8.80 13.27
N GLN A 94 14.87 -8.90 12.07
CA GLN A 94 13.44 -9.16 11.87
C GLN A 94 12.56 -8.22 12.70
N SER A 95 12.85 -6.93 12.65
CA SER A 95 12.10 -5.91 13.40
C SER A 95 11.76 -4.70 12.56
N PHE A 96 10.71 -4.01 12.92
CA PHE A 96 10.36 -2.73 12.32
C PHE A 96 9.97 -1.69 13.35
N THR A 97 10.11 -0.44 12.95
CA THR A 97 9.59 0.73 13.68
C THR A 97 8.79 1.56 12.69
N ASN A 98 7.51 1.73 12.96
CA ASN A 98 6.61 2.55 12.15
C ASN A 98 6.24 3.80 12.92
N GLN A 99 6.58 4.96 12.37
CA GLN A 99 6.15 6.25 12.86
C GLN A 99 4.91 6.67 12.09
N GLN A 100 3.84 6.96 12.77
CA GLN A 100 2.58 7.41 12.19
C GLN A 100 2.08 8.65 12.90
N GLU A 101 1.44 9.54 12.17
CA GLU A 101 0.70 10.66 12.73
C GLU A 101 -0.80 10.46 12.48
N THR A 102 -1.58 10.50 13.54
CA THR A 102 -3.02 10.34 13.49
C THR A 102 -3.65 11.41 14.36
N PHE A 103 -4.52 12.26 13.78
CA PHE A 103 -5.16 13.38 14.47
C PHE A 103 -4.17 14.34 15.18
N GLY A 104 -3.04 14.64 14.54
CA GLY A 104 -2.02 15.53 15.10
C GLY A 104 -1.19 14.92 16.24
N LYS A 105 -1.35 13.62 16.52
CA LYS A 105 -0.55 12.87 17.49
C LYS A 105 0.38 11.90 16.78
N GLN A 106 1.63 11.91 17.17
CA GLN A 106 2.63 10.97 16.65
C GLN A 106 2.64 9.69 17.47
N PHE A 107 2.61 8.55 16.78
CA PHE A 107 2.71 7.21 17.35
C PHE A 107 3.94 6.52 16.80
N ILE A 108 4.62 5.76 17.64
CA ILE A 108 5.73 4.91 17.26
C ILE A 108 5.34 3.48 17.61
N ILE A 109 5.20 2.65 16.59
CA ILE A 109 4.88 1.23 16.70
C ILE A 109 6.17 0.46 16.44
N LYS A 110 6.56 -0.39 17.37
CA LYS A 110 7.71 -1.29 17.23
C LYS A 110 7.24 -2.72 17.36
N ASP A 111 7.59 -3.55 16.38
CA ASP A 111 7.21 -4.96 16.39
C ASP A 111 8.19 -5.78 15.53
N SER A 112 7.96 -7.09 15.47
CA SER A 112 8.70 -8.03 14.65
C SER A 112 8.17 -8.08 13.21
N LEU A 113 9.08 -8.15 12.24
CA LEU A 113 8.72 -8.45 10.85
C LEU A 113 8.27 -9.91 10.76
N GLN A 114 7.05 -10.12 10.32
CA GLN A 114 6.56 -11.46 10.08
C GLN A 114 7.22 -12.05 8.83
N PRO A 115 7.67 -13.30 8.86
CA PRO A 115 8.18 -13.97 7.68
C PRO A 115 7.06 -14.16 6.66
N ILE A 116 7.36 -13.89 5.38
CA ILE A 116 6.43 -14.11 4.28
C ILE A 116 6.85 -15.39 3.56
N GLU A 117 5.94 -16.34 3.44
CA GLU A 117 6.17 -17.61 2.75
C GLU A 117 5.99 -17.45 1.23
N TRP A 118 7.01 -16.93 0.58
CA TRP A 118 7.00 -16.72 -0.87
C TRP A 118 7.12 -18.02 -1.65
N LYS A 119 6.21 -18.23 -2.58
CA LYS A 119 6.32 -19.23 -3.64
C LYS A 119 7.01 -18.60 -4.84
N LEU A 120 8.21 -19.07 -5.17
CA LEU A 120 8.98 -18.57 -6.30
C LEU A 120 8.50 -19.19 -7.62
N HIS A 121 8.50 -18.40 -8.69
CA HIS A 121 8.12 -18.82 -10.04
C HIS A 121 9.23 -18.56 -11.04
N SER A 122 9.16 -19.23 -12.20
CA SER A 122 10.09 -19.04 -13.31
C SER A 122 9.73 -17.89 -14.25
N ASP A 123 8.56 -17.29 -14.04
CA ASP A 123 8.11 -16.15 -14.83
C ASP A 123 9.05 -14.96 -14.64
N THR A 124 9.36 -14.28 -15.74
CA THR A 124 10.22 -13.11 -15.75
C THR A 124 9.57 -11.95 -16.49
N LYS A 125 9.89 -10.74 -16.09
CA LYS A 125 9.60 -9.51 -16.83
C LYS A 125 10.68 -8.46 -16.56
N ASN A 126 10.76 -7.45 -17.41
CA ASN A 126 11.65 -6.31 -17.18
C ASN A 126 10.90 -5.16 -16.53
N ILE A 127 11.48 -4.58 -15.48
CA ILE A 127 11.05 -3.32 -14.87
C ILE A 127 12.22 -2.35 -14.99
N GLY A 128 12.08 -1.32 -15.83
CA GLY A 128 13.21 -0.50 -16.23
C GLY A 128 14.31 -1.35 -16.87
N ASN A 129 15.52 -1.25 -16.32
CA ASN A 129 16.70 -2.01 -16.81
C ASN A 129 16.93 -3.33 -16.05
N TYR A 130 16.01 -3.72 -15.16
CA TYR A 130 16.17 -4.89 -14.32
C TYR A 130 15.31 -6.05 -14.80
N THR A 131 15.89 -7.25 -14.87
CA THR A 131 15.14 -8.49 -15.05
C THR A 131 14.59 -8.92 -13.70
N CYS A 132 13.27 -9.04 -13.61
CA CYS A 132 12.55 -9.39 -12.39
C CYS A 132 11.93 -10.77 -12.50
N TYR A 133 11.90 -11.48 -11.37
CA TYR A 133 11.30 -12.79 -11.21
C TYR A 133 10.04 -12.67 -10.37
N LYS A 134 9.05 -13.51 -10.65
CA LYS A 134 7.77 -13.53 -9.96
C LYS A 134 7.85 -14.36 -8.68
N ALA A 135 7.24 -13.84 -7.63
CA ALA A 135 6.93 -14.59 -6.41
C ALA A 135 5.50 -14.29 -5.98
N THR A 136 4.85 -15.26 -5.33
CA THR A 136 3.48 -15.11 -4.82
C THR A 136 3.35 -15.66 -3.41
N TYR A 137 2.44 -15.10 -2.63
CA TYR A 137 1.93 -15.73 -1.42
C TYR A 137 0.44 -15.42 -1.27
N THR A 138 -0.25 -16.19 -0.45
CA THR A 138 -1.65 -15.96 -0.12
C THR A 138 -1.78 -15.42 1.29
N LYS A 139 -2.72 -14.51 1.49
CA LYS A 139 -3.11 -14.01 2.81
C LYS A 139 -4.63 -13.97 2.91
N GLU A 140 -5.11 -14.14 4.12
CA GLU A 140 -6.52 -13.97 4.46
C GLU A 140 -6.75 -12.50 4.83
N ILE A 141 -7.80 -11.91 4.29
CA ILE A 141 -8.29 -10.58 4.67
C ILE A 141 -9.71 -10.74 5.19
N GLU A 142 -10.02 -10.03 6.28
CA GLU A 142 -11.37 -9.94 6.79
C GLU A 142 -12.04 -8.72 6.13
N GLU A 143 -13.01 -8.97 5.24
CA GLU A 143 -13.87 -7.90 4.73
C GLU A 143 -14.92 -7.55 5.78
N MET A 144 -14.79 -6.36 6.36
CA MET A 144 -15.86 -5.75 7.14
C MET A 144 -16.90 -5.21 6.16
N SER A 145 -17.97 -5.92 5.89
CA SER A 145 -19.06 -5.36 5.11
C SER A 145 -19.73 -4.24 5.93
N MET A 146 -19.49 -3.00 5.52
CA MET A 146 -20.17 -1.83 6.04
C MET A 146 -21.62 -1.92 5.60
N MET A 147 -22.53 -2.25 6.52
CA MET A 147 -23.96 -2.17 6.24
C MET A 147 -24.32 -0.73 5.85
N THR A 148 -24.84 -0.60 4.65
CA THR A 148 -25.48 0.61 4.18
C THR A 148 -26.69 0.86 5.08
N PHE A 149 -26.66 1.96 5.83
CA PHE A 149 -27.87 2.47 6.47
C PHE A 149 -28.83 2.95 5.39
N SER A 150 -29.76 2.11 4.96
CA SER A 150 -30.94 2.58 4.28
C SER A 150 -31.90 3.09 5.35
N SER A 151 -32.03 4.40 5.43
CA SER A 151 -33.11 5.05 6.14
C SER A 151 -34.42 4.79 5.39
N SER A 152 -35.12 3.74 5.74
CA SER A 152 -36.55 3.62 5.50
C SER A 152 -37.24 3.88 6.83
N ASP A 153 -37.99 4.99 6.87
CA ASP A 153 -38.98 5.27 7.91
C ASP A 153 -40.02 4.15 7.90
N ASP A 154 -39.84 3.16 8.76
CA ASP A 154 -40.94 2.36 9.27
C ASP A 154 -40.53 1.72 10.60
N GLU A 155 -41.41 1.85 11.57
CA GLU A 155 -41.25 1.53 12.97
C GLU A 155 -41.04 0.03 13.24
N GLN A 156 -40.21 -0.26 14.26
CA GLN A 156 -40.14 -1.50 15.07
C GLN A 156 -39.59 -2.75 14.42
N ASN A 157 -38.26 -2.90 14.50
CA ASN A 157 -37.66 -4.21 14.86
C ASN A 157 -36.29 -3.98 15.49
N ASP A 158 -36.18 -4.23 16.80
CA ASP A 158 -34.91 -4.28 17.55
C ASP A 158 -34.13 -5.56 17.15
N GLU A 159 -33.59 -5.63 15.94
CA GLU A 159 -32.55 -6.62 15.60
C GLU A 159 -31.20 -5.93 15.62
N ALA A 160 -30.35 -6.38 16.54
CA ALA A 160 -28.97 -5.96 16.64
C ALA A 160 -28.25 -6.17 15.28
N PRO A 161 -27.38 -5.23 14.85
CA PRO A 161 -26.67 -5.37 13.58
C PRO A 161 -25.80 -6.61 13.59
N THR A 162 -26.16 -7.58 12.78
CA THR A 162 -25.37 -8.79 12.58
C THR A 162 -24.19 -8.44 11.68
N THR A 163 -23.01 -8.28 12.27
CA THR A 163 -21.75 -8.08 11.53
C THR A 163 -21.35 -9.44 10.96
N SER A 164 -21.54 -9.67 9.68
CA SER A 164 -20.96 -10.81 8.99
C SER A 164 -19.55 -10.47 8.56
N THR A 165 -18.57 -11.12 9.15
CA THR A 165 -17.18 -11.05 8.70
C THR A 165 -16.99 -12.15 7.65
N GLU A 166 -16.81 -11.77 6.40
CA GLU A 166 -16.41 -12.70 5.34
C GLU A 166 -14.90 -12.67 5.23
N THR A 167 -14.27 -13.85 5.27
CA THR A 167 -12.83 -13.98 5.06
C THR A 167 -12.56 -14.23 3.59
N GLU A 168 -11.83 -13.36 2.93
CA GLU A 168 -11.38 -13.52 1.55
C GLU A 168 -9.90 -13.91 1.52
N ILE A 169 -9.55 -14.87 0.66
CA ILE A 169 -8.16 -15.26 0.41
C ILE A 169 -7.68 -14.52 -0.83
N ILE A 170 -6.73 -13.61 -0.66
CA ILE A 170 -6.11 -12.91 -1.77
C ILE A 170 -4.71 -13.41 -2.05
N THR A 171 -4.32 -13.41 -3.33
CA THR A 171 -2.97 -13.74 -3.77
C THR A 171 -2.19 -12.47 -4.03
N VAL A 172 -1.14 -12.25 -3.24
CA VAL A 172 -0.19 -11.17 -3.46
C VAL A 172 0.88 -11.64 -4.44
N THR A 173 1.16 -10.81 -5.45
CA THR A 173 2.21 -11.05 -6.44
C THR A 173 3.30 -10.01 -6.30
N ALA A 174 4.55 -10.45 -6.14
CA ALA A 174 5.72 -9.60 -6.14
C ALA A 174 6.66 -9.91 -7.33
N TRP A 175 7.33 -8.87 -7.83
CA TRP A 175 8.38 -8.97 -8.82
C TRP A 175 9.65 -8.39 -8.23
N TYR A 176 10.68 -9.23 -8.11
CA TYR A 176 11.95 -8.89 -7.48
C TYR A 176 13.12 -9.10 -8.42
N THR A 177 14.20 -8.36 -8.21
CA THR A 177 15.43 -8.51 -9.00
C THR A 177 16.62 -8.92 -8.15
N PRO A 178 17.28 -10.06 -8.46
CA PRO A 178 18.55 -10.45 -7.82
C PRO A 178 19.72 -9.55 -8.17
N GLN A 179 19.60 -8.70 -9.22
CA GLN A 179 20.64 -7.74 -9.59
C GLN A 179 20.88 -6.70 -8.50
N ILE A 180 19.89 -6.50 -7.61
CA ILE A 180 20.01 -5.71 -6.39
C ILE A 180 19.86 -6.67 -5.20
N PRO A 181 20.97 -7.19 -4.64
CA PRO A 181 20.97 -8.33 -3.73
C PRO A 181 20.62 -7.91 -2.28
N VAL A 182 19.48 -7.26 -2.09
CA VAL A 182 18.94 -6.88 -0.79
C VAL A 182 17.55 -7.50 -0.61
N SER A 183 17.33 -8.19 0.51
CA SER A 183 16.06 -8.85 0.83
C SER A 183 15.04 -7.85 1.36
N ASN A 184 14.71 -6.84 0.57
CA ASN A 184 13.87 -5.72 1.00
C ASN A 184 12.90 -5.30 -0.12
N GLY A 185 11.92 -4.44 0.22
CA GLY A 185 10.92 -3.92 -0.71
C GLY A 185 10.09 -2.80 -0.10
N PRO A 186 9.06 -2.34 -0.81
CA PRO A 186 8.15 -1.32 -0.32
C PRO A 186 7.33 -1.84 0.88
N GLU A 187 6.81 -0.96 1.69
CA GLU A 187 6.02 -1.28 2.89
C GLU A 187 6.64 -2.39 3.75
N SER A 188 5.85 -3.36 4.20
CA SER A 188 6.31 -4.51 4.98
C SER A 188 6.89 -5.66 4.15
N TYR A 189 6.86 -5.56 2.81
CA TYR A 189 7.32 -6.64 1.94
C TYR A 189 8.83 -6.82 2.01
N GLN A 190 9.24 -8.06 2.24
CA GLN A 190 10.64 -8.46 2.38
C GLN A 190 10.79 -9.99 2.19
N GLY A 191 12.01 -10.52 2.29
CA GLY A 191 12.25 -11.97 2.33
C GLY A 191 12.57 -12.62 0.97
N LEU A 192 12.50 -11.87 -0.15
CA LEU A 192 12.91 -12.37 -1.46
C LEU A 192 14.43 -12.21 -1.69
N PRO A 193 15.05 -13.03 -2.54
CA PRO A 193 16.50 -12.95 -2.81
C PRO A 193 16.85 -11.83 -3.80
N GLY A 194 16.43 -10.60 -3.48
CA GLY A 194 16.60 -9.39 -4.28
C GLY A 194 15.58 -8.33 -3.95
N LEU A 195 15.83 -7.09 -4.40
CA LEU A 195 14.92 -5.97 -4.17
C LEU A 195 13.59 -6.20 -4.90
N ILE A 196 12.50 -6.01 -4.19
CA ILE A 196 11.14 -6.07 -4.74
C ILE A 196 10.85 -4.76 -5.46
N LEU A 197 10.66 -4.81 -6.78
CA LEU A 197 10.37 -3.64 -7.59
C LEU A 197 8.88 -3.42 -7.86
N GLU A 198 8.06 -4.46 -7.75
CA GLU A 198 6.61 -4.33 -7.89
C GLU A 198 5.90 -5.28 -6.95
N VAL A 199 4.79 -4.81 -6.40
CA VAL A 199 3.84 -5.62 -5.62
C VAL A 199 2.43 -5.34 -6.13
N ASN A 200 1.66 -6.41 -6.33
CA ASN A 200 0.23 -6.37 -6.57
C ASN A 200 -0.46 -7.09 -5.41
N ASP A 201 -1.17 -6.35 -4.60
CA ASP A 201 -1.86 -6.81 -3.39
C ASP A 201 -3.35 -6.44 -3.48
N GLY A 202 -4.16 -7.34 -4.04
CA GLY A 202 -5.55 -7.06 -4.35
C GLY A 202 -5.70 -5.85 -5.28
N ASP A 203 -6.30 -4.80 -4.76
CA ASP A 203 -6.52 -3.55 -5.51
C ASP A 203 -5.31 -2.62 -5.52
N LEU A 204 -4.32 -2.86 -4.67
CA LEU A 204 -3.13 -2.03 -4.55
C LEU A 204 -2.02 -2.53 -5.47
N THR A 205 -1.49 -1.63 -6.29
CA THR A 205 -0.25 -1.83 -7.04
C THR A 205 0.79 -0.84 -6.56
N ILE A 206 1.98 -1.34 -6.23
CA ILE A 206 3.16 -0.55 -5.85
C ILE A 206 4.24 -0.86 -6.89
N LEU A 207 4.70 0.14 -7.61
CA LEU A 207 5.66 -0.01 -8.71
C LEU A 207 6.84 0.97 -8.56
N CYS A 208 8.07 0.44 -8.67
CA CYS A 208 9.32 1.19 -8.71
C CYS A 208 9.55 1.83 -10.08
#